data_9dee35cbd8f0a9f5fa9d39087f997a5c
#
_entry.id   9dee35cbd8f0a9f5fa9d39087f997a5c
#
_cell.length_a   1.000
_cell.length_b   1.000
_cell.length_c   1.000
_cell.angle_alpha   90.00
_cell.angle_beta   90.00
_cell.angle_gamma   90.00
#
_symmetry.space_group_name_H-M   'P 1'
#
loop_
_entity.id
_entity.type
_entity.pdbx_description
1 polymer ?
#
loop_
_entity_poly.entity_id
_entity_poly.type
_entity_poly.pdbx_seq_one_letter_code
_entity_poly.pdbx_strand_id
1 'polypeptide(L)'
;MATSLARISRRGIAYALSSNLIRRSFAAEAVVLKTTEVPKPISEVTPSPDRVKWDYRGQRQIIPLGQWLPKVAVDAYVAPNVVLAGQVTVWDGSSVWNGAVLRGDLNKITLGFCSNVQERCVVHAAWSSPTGLPAETLIDRYVTVGAYSLLRSCTIEPECIIGQHSILMEGSLVETRSILEAGSVLPPGRRIPSGELWGGNPARFIRTLTNEETLEIPKLAVAINHLSGDYFSEYLPYSTVYLEVEKFKKSLGIAV
;
A
#
# COMPACT_ATOMS: atom_id res chain seq x y z
N MET A 1 -23.81 68.69 -1.48
CA MET A 1 -24.87 67.71 -1.21
C MET A 1 -24.22 66.54 -0.53
N ALA A 2 -24.60 66.26 0.67
CA ALA A 2 -23.89 65.39 1.60
C ALA A 2 -24.18 63.90 1.34
N THR A 3 -23.14 63.13 1.21
CA THR A 3 -23.22 61.69 1.15
C THR A 3 -23.02 61.11 2.55
N SER A 4 -24.08 60.49 3.05
CA SER A 4 -24.15 59.81 4.32
C SER A 4 -23.34 58.50 4.30
N LEU A 5 -22.28 58.45 5.10
CA LEU A 5 -21.54 57.20 5.39
C LEU A 5 -22.26 56.50 6.54
N ALA A 6 -22.95 55.43 6.22
CA ALA A 6 -23.52 54.53 7.20
C ALA A 6 -22.41 53.69 7.88
N ARG A 7 -22.19 53.94 9.17
CA ARG A 7 -21.37 53.14 10.09
C ARG A 7 -22.01 51.76 10.27
N ILE A 8 -21.36 50.71 9.79
CA ILE A 8 -21.70 49.33 10.15
C ILE A 8 -21.12 49.06 11.54
N SER A 9 -22.02 49.03 12.52
CA SER A 9 -21.74 48.62 13.88
C SER A 9 -21.34 47.15 13.95
N ARG A 10 -20.16 46.90 14.48
CA ARG A 10 -19.73 45.56 14.87
C ARG A 10 -20.56 45.11 16.08
N ARG A 11 -21.61 44.38 15.86
CA ARG A 11 -22.25 43.59 16.93
C ARG A 11 -21.49 42.30 17.08
N GLY A 12 -20.71 42.21 18.15
CA GLY A 12 -20.11 40.98 18.62
C GLY A 12 -21.20 39.98 18.98
N ILE A 13 -21.18 38.83 18.30
CA ILE A 13 -21.99 37.70 18.71
C ILE A 13 -21.24 37.05 19.88
N ALA A 14 -21.67 37.39 21.08
CA ALA A 14 -21.29 36.69 22.29
C ALA A 14 -21.96 35.30 22.24
N TYR A 15 -21.19 34.27 21.95
CA TYR A 15 -21.64 32.90 22.22
C TYR A 15 -21.70 32.72 23.74
N ALA A 16 -22.91 32.72 24.26
CA ALA A 16 -23.17 32.26 25.61
C ALA A 16 -22.85 30.79 25.67
N LEU A 17 -21.65 30.46 26.14
CA LEU A 17 -21.30 29.13 26.59
C LEU A 17 -22.13 28.85 27.85
N SER A 18 -23.27 28.18 27.67
CA SER A 18 -24.00 27.61 28.77
C SER A 18 -23.14 26.44 29.32
N SER A 19 -22.41 26.76 30.36
CA SER A 19 -21.64 25.82 31.16
C SER A 19 -22.59 24.96 31.98
N ASN A 20 -23.22 23.97 31.34
CA ASN A 20 -23.74 22.81 32.05
C ASN A 20 -22.58 21.86 32.33
N LEU A 21 -21.74 22.28 33.26
CA LEU A 21 -20.82 21.42 33.98
C LEU A 21 -21.66 20.42 34.77
N ILE A 22 -21.95 19.30 34.18
CA ILE A 22 -22.31 18.07 34.90
C ILE A 22 -21.06 17.69 35.70
N ARG A 23 -20.98 18.21 36.92
CA ARG A 23 -20.09 17.66 37.94
C ARG A 23 -20.56 16.22 38.20
N ARG A 24 -20.06 15.27 37.47
CA ARG A 24 -20.00 13.88 37.91
C ARG A 24 -18.98 13.86 39.04
N SER A 25 -19.48 13.85 40.27
CA SER A 25 -18.68 13.50 41.42
C SER A 25 -18.20 12.05 41.19
N PHE A 26 -16.92 11.91 40.84
CA PHE A 26 -16.26 10.61 41.02
C PHE A 26 -16.15 10.39 42.52
N ALA A 27 -17.12 9.71 43.08
CA ALA A 27 -16.94 9.05 44.35
C ALA A 27 -15.80 8.04 44.09
N ALA A 28 -14.65 8.33 44.63
CA ALA A 28 -13.56 7.38 44.69
C ALA A 28 -13.98 6.27 45.65
N GLU A 29 -14.65 5.26 45.11
CA GLU A 29 -14.67 3.97 45.76
C GLU A 29 -13.22 3.48 45.73
N ALA A 30 -12.61 3.46 46.88
CA ALA A 30 -11.32 2.83 47.09
C ALA A 30 -11.53 1.33 46.82
N VAL A 31 -11.35 0.93 45.57
CA VAL A 31 -11.16 -0.45 45.20
C VAL A 31 -9.83 -0.83 45.85
N VAL A 32 -9.93 -1.59 46.93
CA VAL A 32 -8.81 -2.31 47.52
C VAL A 32 -8.24 -3.19 46.40
N LEU A 33 -7.24 -2.67 45.72
CA LEU A 33 -6.42 -3.46 44.80
C LEU A 33 -5.78 -4.56 45.65
N LYS A 34 -6.37 -5.76 45.60
CA LYS A 34 -5.65 -6.97 45.99
C LYS A 34 -4.31 -6.89 45.26
N THR A 35 -3.26 -6.84 46.02
CA THR A 35 -1.88 -6.95 45.53
C THR A 35 -1.81 -8.15 44.60
N THR A 36 -2.01 -7.88 43.30
CA THR A 36 -1.64 -8.82 42.27
C THR A 36 -0.12 -8.96 42.38
N GLU A 37 0.33 -10.14 42.67
CA GLU A 37 1.73 -10.50 42.66
C GLU A 37 2.38 -9.91 41.43
N VAL A 38 3.42 -9.12 41.64
CA VAL A 38 4.29 -8.62 40.58
C VAL A 38 4.68 -9.85 39.77
N PRO A 39 4.37 -9.90 38.46
CA PRO A 39 4.76 -11.04 37.66
C PRO A 39 6.28 -11.16 37.81
N LYS A 40 6.73 -12.33 38.27
CA LYS A 40 8.18 -12.63 38.38
C LYS A 40 8.82 -12.21 37.05
N PRO A 41 10.00 -11.56 37.09
CA PRO A 41 10.70 -11.20 35.88
C PRO A 41 10.75 -12.47 35.03
N ILE A 42 10.28 -12.35 33.79
CA ILE A 42 10.26 -13.43 32.82
C ILE A 42 11.68 -13.97 32.82
N SER A 43 11.84 -15.19 33.36
CA SER A 43 13.13 -15.89 33.37
C SER A 43 13.77 -15.70 32.01
N GLU A 44 15.02 -15.29 31.98
CA GLU A 44 15.82 -15.13 30.78
C GLU A 44 15.55 -16.32 29.85
N VAL A 45 14.73 -16.08 28.83
CA VAL A 45 14.48 -17.07 27.80
C VAL A 45 15.81 -17.24 27.11
N THR A 46 16.49 -18.33 27.41
CA THR A 46 17.70 -18.72 26.68
C THR A 46 17.39 -18.62 25.22
N PRO A 47 18.12 -17.78 24.45
CA PRO A 47 17.83 -17.59 23.05
C PRO A 47 17.97 -18.94 22.35
N SER A 48 16.85 -19.46 21.82
CA SER A 48 16.93 -20.64 20.97
C SER A 48 17.84 -20.30 19.78
N PRO A 49 18.71 -21.20 19.34
CA PRO A 49 19.67 -20.94 18.27
C PRO A 49 18.99 -20.51 16.95
N ASP A 50 17.73 -20.80 16.79
CA ASP A 50 16.93 -20.46 15.59
C ASP A 50 16.28 -19.07 15.62
N ARG A 51 16.45 -18.29 16.68
CA ARG A 51 15.93 -16.93 16.71
C ARG A 51 16.82 -16.02 15.86
N VAL A 52 16.36 -15.68 14.68
CA VAL A 52 16.97 -14.66 13.83
C VAL A 52 17.17 -13.39 14.66
N LYS A 53 18.41 -12.99 14.91
CA LYS A 53 18.72 -11.75 15.58
C LYS A 53 18.18 -10.59 14.74
N TRP A 54 17.32 -9.78 15.36
CA TRP A 54 16.79 -8.60 14.73
C TRP A 54 17.91 -7.58 14.50
N ASP A 55 18.22 -7.29 13.22
CA ASP A 55 19.16 -6.22 12.87
C ASP A 55 18.40 -4.93 12.60
N TYR A 56 18.56 -3.94 13.47
CA TYR A 56 17.91 -2.63 13.36
C TYR A 56 18.65 -1.67 12.43
N ARG A 57 19.79 -2.06 11.87
CA ARG A 57 20.67 -1.18 11.10
C ARG A 57 20.33 -1.08 9.64
N GLY A 58 19.49 -1.94 9.12
CA GLY A 58 19.10 -2.00 7.71
C GLY A 58 17.60 -1.85 7.49
N GLN A 59 17.21 -1.19 6.41
CA GLN A 59 15.85 -1.22 5.93
C GLN A 59 15.54 -2.66 5.50
N ARG A 60 14.50 -3.25 6.07
CA ARG A 60 14.07 -4.59 5.69
C ARG A 60 13.05 -4.51 4.59
N GLN A 61 13.33 -5.20 3.50
CA GLN A 61 12.42 -5.36 2.38
C GLN A 61 11.22 -6.24 2.75
N ILE A 62 11.46 -7.36 3.41
CA ILE A 62 10.44 -8.34 3.80
C ILE A 62 10.29 -8.31 5.31
N ILE A 63 9.09 -7.97 5.78
CA ILE A 63 8.77 -7.86 7.20
C ILE A 63 7.71 -8.90 7.56
N PRO A 64 8.08 -9.99 8.24
CA PRO A 64 7.09 -10.93 8.76
C PRO A 64 6.31 -10.29 9.91
N LEU A 65 4.99 -10.51 9.94
CA LEU A 65 4.11 -10.08 11.03
C LEU A 65 3.46 -11.31 11.68
N GLY A 66 3.95 -11.70 12.84
CA GLY A 66 3.51 -12.93 13.51
C GLY A 66 3.82 -14.17 12.66
N GLN A 67 2.78 -14.87 12.24
CA GLN A 67 2.89 -16.06 11.39
C GLN A 67 2.86 -15.74 9.88
N TRP A 68 2.61 -14.50 9.52
CA TRP A 68 2.45 -14.07 8.14
C TRP A 68 3.76 -13.58 7.56
N LEU A 69 4.24 -14.31 6.60
CA LEU A 69 5.44 -13.98 5.83
C LEU A 69 5.02 -13.61 4.41
N PRO A 70 5.49 -12.48 3.88
CA PRO A 70 5.30 -12.15 2.47
C PRO A 70 5.85 -13.25 1.57
N LYS A 71 5.05 -13.64 0.57
CA LYS A 71 5.42 -14.66 -0.42
C LYS A 71 5.70 -13.95 -1.73
N VAL A 72 6.92 -14.10 -2.22
CA VAL A 72 7.35 -13.55 -3.51
C VAL A 72 7.73 -14.71 -4.41
N ALA A 73 7.17 -14.75 -5.60
CA ALA A 73 7.49 -15.75 -6.59
C ALA A 73 8.92 -15.57 -7.12
N VAL A 74 9.48 -16.61 -7.70
CA VAL A 74 10.90 -16.65 -8.13
C VAL A 74 11.17 -15.65 -9.25
N ASP A 75 10.23 -15.52 -10.19
CA ASP A 75 10.35 -14.63 -11.35
C ASP A 75 9.77 -13.23 -11.12
N ALA A 76 9.45 -12.91 -9.86
CA ALA A 76 8.94 -11.59 -9.52
C ALA A 76 10.09 -10.63 -9.19
N TYR A 77 10.03 -9.43 -9.76
CA TYR A 77 10.97 -8.37 -9.44
C TYR A 77 10.46 -7.54 -8.25
N VAL A 78 11.27 -7.41 -7.22
CA VAL A 78 11.01 -6.52 -6.09
C VAL A 78 12.22 -5.63 -5.86
N ALA A 79 12.06 -4.34 -6.05
CA ALA A 79 13.15 -3.37 -5.91
C ALA A 79 13.70 -3.35 -4.47
N PRO A 80 15.00 -3.04 -4.27
CA PRO A 80 15.66 -3.18 -2.96
C PRO A 80 15.06 -2.34 -1.82
N ASN A 81 14.45 -1.21 -2.13
CA ASN A 81 13.86 -0.28 -1.16
C ASN A 81 12.33 -0.39 -1.03
N VAL A 82 11.76 -1.48 -1.51
CA VAL A 82 10.35 -1.85 -1.32
C VAL A 82 10.15 -2.41 0.08
N VAL A 83 9.00 -2.15 0.67
CA VAL A 83 8.60 -2.74 1.95
C VAL A 83 7.39 -3.65 1.75
N LEU A 84 7.58 -4.95 1.99
CA LEU A 84 6.52 -5.95 1.99
C LEU A 84 6.28 -6.39 3.44
N ALA A 85 5.11 -6.16 3.98
CA ALA A 85 4.79 -6.49 5.37
C ALA A 85 3.54 -7.35 5.50
N GLY A 86 3.63 -8.45 6.24
CA GLY A 86 2.49 -9.30 6.59
C GLY A 86 1.99 -10.19 5.45
N GLN A 87 0.67 -10.23 5.25
CA GLN A 87 -0.01 -11.11 4.28
C GLN A 87 0.07 -10.56 2.85
N VAL A 88 1.25 -10.57 2.27
CA VAL A 88 1.47 -10.13 0.89
C VAL A 88 1.85 -11.32 0.02
N THR A 89 1.20 -11.47 -1.12
CA THR A 89 1.54 -12.48 -2.12
C THR A 89 1.81 -11.80 -3.45
N VAL A 90 3.00 -12.01 -3.98
CA VAL A 90 3.47 -11.48 -5.27
C VAL A 90 3.67 -12.66 -6.20
N TRP A 91 2.92 -12.71 -7.31
CA TRP A 91 2.95 -13.81 -8.27
C TRP A 91 4.04 -13.63 -9.32
N ASP A 92 4.26 -14.67 -10.09
CA ASP A 92 5.29 -14.75 -11.12
C ASP A 92 5.15 -13.63 -12.17
N GLY A 93 6.29 -13.20 -12.71
CA GLY A 93 6.37 -12.17 -13.74
C GLY A 93 5.85 -10.80 -13.29
N SER A 94 5.56 -10.60 -12.00
CA SER A 94 5.12 -9.31 -11.49
C SER A 94 6.29 -8.45 -11.03
N SER A 95 6.10 -7.13 -11.00
CA SER A 95 7.14 -6.20 -10.62
C SER A 95 6.66 -5.17 -9.61
N VAL A 96 7.45 -4.95 -8.55
CA VAL A 96 7.22 -3.93 -7.53
C VAL A 96 8.39 -2.98 -7.51
N TRP A 97 8.13 -1.72 -7.86
CA TRP A 97 9.15 -0.71 -8.10
C TRP A 97 9.55 0.08 -6.87
N ASN A 98 10.56 0.90 -7.03
CA ASN A 98 11.26 1.59 -5.96
C ASN A 98 10.36 2.38 -5.01
N GLY A 99 10.55 2.16 -3.71
CA GLY A 99 9.85 2.89 -2.67
C GLY A 99 8.38 2.52 -2.48
N ALA A 100 7.88 1.50 -3.16
CA ALA A 100 6.54 1.00 -2.95
C ALA A 100 6.41 0.32 -1.58
N VAL A 101 5.26 0.44 -0.95
CA VAL A 101 4.94 -0.14 0.36
C VAL A 101 3.67 -0.98 0.24
N LEU A 102 3.79 -2.29 0.43
CA LEU A 102 2.66 -3.22 0.47
C LEU A 102 2.47 -3.71 1.90
N ARG A 103 1.41 -3.24 2.57
CA ARG A 103 1.16 -3.52 3.98
C ARG A 103 -0.09 -4.37 4.19
N GLY A 104 0.11 -5.67 4.27
CA GLY A 104 -0.91 -6.68 4.54
C GLY A 104 -0.98 -7.08 6.02
N ASP A 105 -1.07 -6.10 6.92
CA ASP A 105 -1.15 -6.30 8.36
C ASP A 105 -2.57 -6.64 8.85
N LEU A 106 -3.57 -6.03 8.28
CA LEU A 106 -4.98 -6.22 8.64
C LEU A 106 -5.67 -7.25 7.76
N ASN A 107 -5.31 -7.32 6.49
CA ASN A 107 -5.88 -8.25 5.53
C ASN A 107 -4.89 -8.55 4.40
N LYS A 108 -5.22 -9.54 3.59
CA LYS A 108 -4.36 -10.02 2.50
C LYS A 108 -4.23 -9.01 1.37
N ILE A 109 -3.03 -8.93 0.80
CA ILE A 109 -2.74 -8.25 -0.47
C ILE A 109 -2.25 -9.30 -1.47
N THR A 110 -2.85 -9.30 -2.65
CA THR A 110 -2.44 -10.19 -3.74
C THR A 110 -2.11 -9.36 -4.96
N LEU A 111 -0.89 -9.55 -5.49
CA LEU A 111 -0.46 -9.01 -6.76
C LEU A 111 -0.38 -10.16 -7.76
N GLY A 112 -1.20 -10.11 -8.79
CA GLY A 112 -1.38 -11.16 -9.79
C GLY A 112 -0.26 -11.25 -10.80
N PHE A 113 -0.35 -12.27 -11.66
CA PHE A 113 0.62 -12.55 -12.71
C PHE A 113 0.84 -11.38 -13.66
N CYS A 114 2.10 -11.10 -13.98
CA CYS A 114 2.49 -10.08 -14.95
C CYS A 114 1.90 -8.68 -14.64
N SER A 115 1.67 -8.39 -13.36
CA SER A 115 1.15 -7.10 -12.91
C SER A 115 2.27 -6.27 -12.27
N ASN A 116 2.16 -4.97 -12.37
CA ASN A 116 3.21 -4.08 -11.88
C ASN A 116 2.65 -2.99 -10.99
N VAL A 117 3.38 -2.71 -9.92
CA VAL A 117 3.14 -1.62 -8.99
C VAL A 117 4.33 -0.68 -9.09
N GLN A 118 4.10 0.50 -9.67
CA GLN A 118 5.16 1.47 -9.93
C GLN A 118 5.64 2.17 -8.66
N GLU A 119 6.54 3.13 -8.82
CA GLU A 119 7.29 3.76 -7.75
C GLU A 119 6.38 4.41 -6.71
N ARG A 120 6.79 4.29 -5.45
CA ARG A 120 6.17 4.96 -4.29
C ARG A 120 4.67 4.76 -4.15
N CYS A 121 4.14 3.68 -4.70
CA CYS A 121 2.78 3.28 -4.45
C CYS A 121 2.61 2.77 -3.01
N VAL A 122 1.46 3.04 -2.42
CA VAL A 122 1.09 2.51 -1.11
C VAL A 122 -0.13 1.62 -1.28
N VAL A 123 0.05 0.33 -1.00
CA VAL A 123 -1.01 -0.66 -1.07
C VAL A 123 -1.24 -1.21 0.34
N HIS A 124 -2.44 -1.06 0.85
CA HIS A 124 -2.79 -1.62 2.14
C HIS A 124 -4.24 -2.13 2.15
N ALA A 125 -4.55 -2.97 3.12
CA ALA A 125 -5.86 -3.54 3.31
C ALA A 125 -6.49 -3.04 4.62
N ALA A 126 -7.79 -2.78 4.62
CA ALA A 126 -8.55 -2.44 5.80
C ALA A 126 -8.99 -3.71 6.55
N TRP A 127 -9.45 -3.56 7.77
CA TRP A 127 -10.02 -4.67 8.54
C TRP A 127 -11.34 -5.16 7.96
N SER A 128 -12.19 -4.24 7.54
CA SER A 128 -13.51 -4.53 6.95
C SER A 128 -13.83 -3.52 5.84
N SER A 129 -14.61 -3.95 4.86
CA SER A 129 -15.12 -3.09 3.80
C SER A 129 -16.51 -2.57 4.17
N PRO A 130 -16.82 -1.29 3.92
CA PRO A 130 -18.15 -0.72 4.16
C PRO A 130 -19.21 -1.32 3.22
N THR A 131 -18.83 -1.95 2.14
CA THR A 131 -19.71 -2.54 1.13
C THR A 131 -20.07 -4.00 1.38
N GLY A 132 -19.50 -4.62 2.45
CA GLY A 132 -19.66 -6.06 2.71
C GLY A 132 -18.87 -6.97 1.77
N LEU A 133 -18.10 -6.40 0.83
CA LEU A 133 -17.14 -7.14 0.01
C LEU A 133 -15.92 -7.52 0.85
N PRO A 134 -15.13 -8.52 0.42
CA PRO A 134 -13.87 -8.85 1.08
C PRO A 134 -12.99 -7.60 1.21
N ALA A 135 -12.44 -7.36 2.38
CA ALA A 135 -11.59 -6.20 2.63
C ALA A 135 -10.12 -6.43 2.23
N GLU A 136 -9.84 -7.51 1.50
CA GLU A 136 -8.53 -7.74 0.90
C GLU A 136 -8.28 -6.76 -0.26
N THR A 137 -7.01 -6.55 -0.59
CA THR A 137 -6.63 -5.83 -1.81
C THR A 137 -6.19 -6.85 -2.84
N LEU A 138 -6.97 -6.94 -3.91
CA LEU A 138 -6.70 -7.85 -5.02
C LEU A 138 -6.34 -7.04 -6.27
N ILE A 139 -5.15 -7.26 -6.76
CA ILE A 139 -4.67 -6.78 -8.06
C ILE A 139 -4.49 -8.03 -8.90
N ASP A 140 -5.30 -8.22 -9.94
CA ASP A 140 -5.26 -9.41 -10.77
C ASP A 140 -4.17 -9.28 -11.85
N ARG A 141 -4.16 -10.15 -12.84
CA ARG A 141 -3.13 -10.26 -13.87
C ARG A 141 -3.16 -9.10 -14.88
N TYR A 142 -1.98 -8.77 -15.42
CA TYR A 142 -1.79 -7.72 -16.43
C TYR A 142 -2.30 -6.34 -16.00
N VAL A 143 -2.24 -6.05 -14.72
CA VAL A 143 -2.63 -4.74 -14.17
C VAL A 143 -1.40 -3.86 -14.04
N THR A 144 -1.52 -2.63 -14.50
CA THR A 144 -0.51 -1.60 -14.30
C THR A 144 -0.99 -0.56 -13.31
N VAL A 145 -0.32 -0.44 -12.17
CA VAL A 145 -0.58 0.60 -11.17
C VAL A 145 0.46 1.68 -11.29
N GLY A 146 0.04 2.87 -11.72
CA GLY A 146 0.90 4.04 -11.92
C GLY A 146 1.49 4.56 -10.61
N ALA A 147 2.64 5.21 -10.72
CA ALA A 147 3.43 5.71 -9.60
C ALA A 147 2.63 6.62 -8.65
N TYR A 148 3.00 6.62 -7.36
CA TYR A 148 2.39 7.42 -6.29
C TYR A 148 0.90 7.15 -6.05
N SER A 149 0.39 6.02 -6.49
CA SER A 149 -1.02 5.65 -6.26
C SER A 149 -1.22 5.04 -4.88
N LEU A 150 -2.40 5.30 -4.31
CA LEU A 150 -2.84 4.75 -3.03
C LEU A 150 -4.00 3.79 -3.24
N LEU A 151 -3.79 2.52 -2.89
CA LEU A 151 -4.79 1.47 -3.00
C LEU A 151 -5.17 0.96 -1.61
N ARG A 152 -6.46 0.91 -1.33
CA ARG A 152 -6.96 0.43 -0.04
C ARG A 152 -8.18 -0.46 -0.20
N SER A 153 -8.04 -1.74 0.13
CA SER A 153 -9.12 -2.73 0.09
C SER A 153 -9.98 -2.65 -1.18
N CYS A 154 -9.31 -2.60 -2.32
CA CYS A 154 -9.95 -2.52 -3.62
C CYS A 154 -9.69 -3.79 -4.42
N THR A 155 -10.58 -4.10 -5.32
CA THR A 155 -10.45 -5.20 -6.27
C THR A 155 -10.23 -4.64 -7.66
N ILE A 156 -9.14 -5.02 -8.30
CA ILE A 156 -8.81 -4.65 -9.67
C ILE A 156 -8.76 -5.93 -10.48
N GLU A 157 -9.69 -6.07 -11.41
CA GLU A 157 -9.79 -7.20 -12.31
C GLU A 157 -8.69 -7.18 -13.39
N PRO A 158 -8.53 -8.25 -14.18
CA PRO A 158 -7.48 -8.35 -15.17
C PRO A 158 -7.48 -7.23 -16.22
N GLU A 159 -6.28 -6.95 -16.74
CA GLU A 159 -6.10 -6.05 -17.89
C GLU A 159 -6.60 -4.63 -17.61
N CYS A 160 -6.21 -4.05 -16.46
CA CYS A 160 -6.55 -2.68 -16.08
C CYS A 160 -5.33 -1.78 -15.97
N ILE A 161 -5.54 -0.48 -16.21
CA ILE A 161 -4.53 0.55 -15.96
C ILE A 161 -5.06 1.53 -14.93
N ILE A 162 -4.32 1.71 -13.86
CA ILE A 162 -4.53 2.75 -12.87
C ILE A 162 -3.50 3.85 -13.10
N GLY A 163 -3.96 5.05 -13.42
CA GLY A 163 -3.09 6.20 -13.68
C GLY A 163 -2.32 6.63 -12.44
N GLN A 164 -1.26 7.40 -12.66
CA GLN A 164 -0.41 7.92 -11.59
C GLN A 164 -1.20 8.82 -10.62
N HIS A 165 -0.76 8.87 -9.35
CA HIS A 165 -1.40 9.69 -8.29
C HIS A 165 -2.89 9.38 -8.08
N SER A 166 -3.35 8.19 -8.41
CA SER A 166 -4.74 7.79 -8.21
C SER A 166 -4.96 7.24 -6.80
N ILE A 167 -6.17 7.47 -6.28
CA ILE A 167 -6.57 6.98 -4.96
C ILE A 167 -7.80 6.08 -5.12
N LEU A 168 -7.64 4.80 -4.75
CA LEU A 168 -8.72 3.82 -4.72
C LEU A 168 -9.09 3.52 -3.27
N MET A 169 -10.36 3.76 -2.93
CA MET A 169 -10.86 3.56 -1.56
C MET A 169 -11.53 2.21 -1.37
N GLU A 170 -11.86 1.90 -0.12
CA GLU A 170 -12.35 0.59 0.31
C GLU A 170 -13.60 0.13 -0.44
N GLY A 171 -13.57 -1.14 -0.86
CA GLY A 171 -14.68 -1.77 -1.56
C GLY A 171 -14.90 -1.26 -2.99
N SER A 172 -13.96 -0.48 -3.53
CA SER A 172 -14.02 -0.12 -4.94
C SER A 172 -13.66 -1.30 -5.83
N LEU A 173 -14.32 -1.40 -6.97
CA LEU A 173 -14.15 -2.45 -7.97
C LEU A 173 -13.83 -1.82 -9.33
N VAL A 174 -12.72 -2.22 -9.91
CA VAL A 174 -12.34 -1.87 -11.28
C VAL A 174 -12.47 -3.13 -12.12
N GLU A 175 -13.44 -3.15 -13.03
CA GLU A 175 -13.66 -4.31 -13.88
C GLU A 175 -12.68 -4.39 -15.04
N THR A 176 -12.65 -5.56 -15.67
CA THR A 176 -11.72 -5.92 -16.74
C THR A 176 -11.61 -4.87 -17.84
N ARG A 177 -10.39 -4.68 -18.34
CA ARG A 177 -10.10 -3.78 -19.48
C ARG A 177 -10.54 -2.35 -19.26
N SER A 178 -10.45 -1.87 -18.04
CA SER A 178 -10.79 -0.50 -17.68
C SER A 178 -9.55 0.33 -17.40
N ILE A 179 -9.66 1.63 -17.65
CA ILE A 179 -8.58 2.58 -17.39
C ILE A 179 -9.10 3.66 -16.44
N LEU A 180 -8.32 3.94 -15.40
CA LEU A 180 -8.51 5.08 -14.52
C LEU A 180 -7.42 6.12 -14.83
N GLU A 181 -7.84 7.34 -15.18
CA GLU A 181 -6.90 8.43 -15.48
C GLU A 181 -6.06 8.84 -14.26
N ALA A 182 -4.91 9.45 -14.53
CA ALA A 182 -4.02 9.97 -13.50
C ALA A 182 -4.71 11.03 -12.61
N GLY A 183 -4.34 11.06 -11.33
CA GLY A 183 -4.89 12.00 -10.36
C GLY A 183 -6.35 11.76 -9.97
N SER A 184 -6.91 10.61 -10.30
CA SER A 184 -8.30 10.28 -10.06
C SER A 184 -8.52 9.72 -8.66
N VAL A 185 -9.69 10.01 -8.09
CA VAL A 185 -10.11 9.47 -6.79
C VAL A 185 -11.35 8.62 -6.98
N LEU A 186 -11.23 7.32 -6.71
CA LEU A 186 -12.33 6.38 -6.74
C LEU A 186 -12.94 6.25 -5.33
N PRO A 187 -14.16 6.75 -5.10
CA PRO A 187 -14.80 6.71 -3.80
C PRO A 187 -15.07 5.29 -3.30
N PRO A 188 -15.31 5.10 -1.99
CA PRO A 188 -15.63 3.79 -1.44
C PRO A 188 -16.83 3.14 -2.13
N GLY A 189 -16.73 1.85 -2.39
CA GLY A 189 -17.81 1.07 -3.00
C GLY A 189 -18.13 1.43 -4.44
N ARG A 190 -17.35 2.28 -5.09
CA ARG A 190 -17.57 2.64 -6.48
C ARG A 190 -17.08 1.54 -7.42
N ARG A 191 -17.88 1.26 -8.43
CA ARG A 191 -17.58 0.30 -9.50
C ARG A 191 -17.25 1.05 -10.79
N ILE A 192 -16.19 0.65 -11.47
CA ILE A 192 -15.86 1.04 -12.84
C ILE A 192 -16.24 -0.14 -13.73
N PRO A 193 -17.19 0.02 -14.66
CA PRO A 193 -17.57 -1.04 -15.59
C PRO A 193 -16.45 -1.39 -16.58
N SER A 194 -16.53 -2.60 -17.12
CA SER A 194 -15.57 -3.13 -18.09
C SER A 194 -15.52 -2.27 -19.37
N GLY A 195 -14.30 -2.05 -19.86
CA GLY A 195 -14.06 -1.34 -21.12
C GLY A 195 -14.30 0.17 -21.08
N GLU A 196 -14.29 0.77 -19.90
CA GLU A 196 -14.51 2.20 -19.72
C GLU A 196 -13.26 2.95 -19.25
N LEU A 197 -13.17 4.21 -19.67
CA LEU A 197 -12.22 5.19 -19.17
C LEU A 197 -12.92 6.11 -18.18
N TRP A 198 -12.37 6.17 -16.98
CA TRP A 198 -12.85 7.01 -15.89
C TRP A 198 -11.78 7.97 -15.41
N GLY A 199 -12.18 9.16 -14.92
CA GLY A 199 -11.23 10.14 -14.41
C GLY A 199 -11.84 11.19 -13.52
N GLY A 200 -10.96 11.96 -12.85
CA GLY A 200 -11.32 13.09 -11.99
C GLY A 200 -11.47 12.77 -10.51
N ASN A 201 -11.79 13.78 -9.73
CA ASN A 201 -12.01 13.70 -8.28
C ASN A 201 -13.38 14.32 -7.91
N PRO A 202 -14.42 13.50 -7.61
CA PRO A 202 -14.45 12.03 -7.70
C PRO A 202 -14.47 11.53 -9.14
N ALA A 203 -13.96 10.31 -9.34
CA ALA A 203 -13.90 9.68 -10.67
C ALA A 203 -15.29 9.55 -11.30
N ARG A 204 -15.38 9.94 -12.58
CA ARG A 204 -16.58 9.89 -13.40
C ARG A 204 -16.25 9.24 -14.74
N PHE A 205 -17.28 8.70 -15.38
CA PHE A 205 -17.20 8.18 -16.73
C PHE A 205 -16.79 9.28 -17.71
N ILE A 206 -15.82 8.99 -18.55
CA ILE A 206 -15.34 9.89 -19.62
C ILE A 206 -15.80 9.35 -20.96
N ARG A 207 -15.41 8.14 -21.31
CA ARG A 207 -15.75 7.45 -22.55
C ARG A 207 -15.56 5.94 -22.46
N THR A 208 -16.08 5.23 -23.44
CA THR A 208 -15.72 3.82 -23.66
C THR A 208 -14.35 3.71 -24.34
N LEU A 209 -13.61 2.65 -24.06
CA LEU A 209 -12.35 2.34 -24.71
C LEU A 209 -12.60 1.71 -26.09
N THR A 210 -11.65 1.96 -27.00
CA THR A 210 -11.63 1.26 -28.29
C THR A 210 -11.04 -0.13 -28.14
N ASN A 211 -11.33 -1.02 -29.09
CA ASN A 211 -10.74 -2.36 -29.09
C ASN A 211 -9.20 -2.33 -29.17
N GLU A 212 -8.64 -1.37 -29.86
CA GLU A 212 -7.18 -1.19 -29.98
C GLU A 212 -6.58 -0.83 -28.63
N GLU A 213 -7.19 0.13 -27.90
CA GLU A 213 -6.74 0.52 -26.57
C GLU A 213 -6.80 -0.67 -25.57
N THR A 214 -7.86 -1.45 -25.60
CA THR A 214 -7.99 -2.62 -24.71
C THR A 214 -6.92 -3.69 -24.98
N LEU A 215 -6.48 -3.85 -26.24
CA LEU A 215 -5.40 -4.76 -26.61
C LEU A 215 -4.01 -4.25 -26.23
N GLU A 216 -3.83 -2.94 -26.07
CA GLU A 216 -2.56 -2.34 -25.64
C GLU A 216 -2.32 -2.49 -24.14
N ILE A 217 -3.36 -2.64 -23.32
CA ILE A 217 -3.24 -2.75 -21.86
C ILE A 217 -2.28 -3.88 -21.44
N PRO A 218 -2.50 -5.13 -21.84
CA PRO A 218 -1.61 -6.22 -21.44
C PRO A 218 -0.20 -6.08 -22.04
N LYS A 219 -0.06 -5.48 -23.22
CA LYS A 219 1.26 -5.22 -23.82
C LYS A 219 2.08 -4.26 -22.98
N LEU A 220 1.46 -3.21 -22.44
CA LEU A 220 2.10 -2.28 -21.52
C LEU A 220 2.60 -3.01 -20.26
N ALA A 221 1.79 -3.86 -19.66
CA ALA A 221 2.17 -4.64 -18.48
C ALA A 221 3.39 -5.53 -18.76
N VAL A 222 3.39 -6.22 -19.89
CA VAL A 222 4.52 -7.07 -20.34
C VAL A 222 5.78 -6.22 -20.61
N ALA A 223 5.64 -5.08 -21.27
CA ALA A 223 6.78 -4.21 -21.54
C ALA A 223 7.46 -3.69 -20.27
N ILE A 224 6.67 -3.34 -19.24
CA ILE A 224 7.21 -2.92 -17.93
C ILE A 224 7.92 -4.08 -17.24
N ASN A 225 7.40 -5.30 -17.35
CA ASN A 225 8.07 -6.47 -16.79
C ASN A 225 9.39 -6.79 -17.50
N HIS A 226 9.47 -6.65 -18.79
CA HIS A 226 10.75 -6.78 -19.49
C HIS A 226 11.76 -5.73 -19.01
N LEU A 227 11.31 -4.49 -18.85
CA LEU A 227 12.15 -3.43 -18.30
C LEU A 227 12.66 -3.78 -16.88
N SER A 228 11.83 -4.42 -16.04
CA SER A 228 12.27 -4.83 -14.70
C SER A 228 13.38 -5.90 -14.74
N GLY A 229 13.41 -6.73 -15.78
CA GLY A 229 14.49 -7.69 -16.02
C GLY A 229 15.83 -7.00 -16.33
N ASP A 230 15.80 -5.92 -17.09
CA ASP A 230 17.00 -5.09 -17.37
C ASP A 230 17.51 -4.45 -16.09
N TYR A 231 16.60 -3.91 -15.26
CA TYR A 231 16.97 -3.36 -13.95
C TYR A 231 17.57 -4.41 -13.02
N PHE A 232 17.08 -5.63 -13.06
CA PHE A 232 17.63 -6.72 -12.25
C PHE A 232 19.04 -7.10 -12.68
N SER A 233 19.33 -7.06 -13.99
CA SER A 233 20.64 -7.45 -14.53
C SER A 233 21.69 -6.35 -14.36
N GLU A 234 21.31 -5.08 -14.48
CA GLU A 234 22.23 -3.95 -14.44
C GLU A 234 22.45 -3.40 -13.02
N TYR A 235 21.40 -3.39 -12.22
CA TYR A 235 21.46 -2.90 -10.84
C TYR A 235 21.53 -4.08 -9.86
N LEU A 236 22.73 -4.55 -9.61
CA LEU A 236 22.96 -5.53 -8.57
C LEU A 236 22.35 -5.06 -7.24
N PRO A 237 21.66 -5.93 -6.49
CA PRO A 237 21.11 -5.56 -5.21
C PRO A 237 22.20 -4.98 -4.32
N TYR A 238 21.85 -3.95 -3.56
CA TYR A 238 22.77 -3.22 -2.65
C TYR A 238 23.14 -4.12 -1.45
N SER A 239 23.71 -5.27 -1.74
CA SER A 239 24.22 -6.22 -0.76
C SER A 239 25.74 -6.28 -0.87
N THR A 240 26.39 -6.49 0.23
CA THR A 240 27.85 -6.71 0.27
C THR A 240 28.26 -8.07 -0.30
N VAL A 241 27.30 -8.90 -0.70
CA VAL A 241 27.54 -10.26 -1.19
C VAL A 241 28.45 -10.29 -2.42
N TYR A 242 28.29 -9.34 -3.34
CA TYR A 242 29.18 -9.25 -4.51
C TYR A 242 30.64 -8.97 -4.10
N LEU A 243 30.87 -8.17 -3.07
CA LEU A 243 32.21 -7.92 -2.53
C LEU A 243 32.83 -9.17 -1.88
N GLU A 244 31.98 -9.96 -1.24
CA GLU A 244 32.40 -11.25 -0.67
C GLU A 244 32.73 -12.24 -1.78
N VAL A 245 31.90 -12.30 -2.82
CA VAL A 245 32.14 -13.12 -4.03
C VAL A 245 33.43 -12.69 -4.73
N GLU A 246 33.68 -11.39 -4.88
CA GLU A 246 34.95 -10.90 -5.44
C GLU A 246 36.18 -11.30 -4.59
N LYS A 247 36.06 -11.12 -3.27
CA LYS A 247 37.11 -11.58 -2.35
C LYS A 247 37.39 -13.07 -2.47
N PHE A 248 36.30 -13.85 -2.60
CA PHE A 248 36.38 -15.29 -2.75
C PHE A 248 37.02 -15.68 -4.10
N LYS A 249 36.62 -15.04 -5.20
CA LYS A 249 37.25 -15.24 -6.51
C LYS A 249 38.74 -14.89 -6.49
N LYS A 250 39.12 -13.76 -5.88
CA LYS A 250 40.53 -13.38 -5.72
C LYS A 250 41.31 -14.41 -4.91
N SER A 251 40.71 -14.97 -3.85
CA SER A 251 41.35 -16.02 -3.04
C SER A 251 41.58 -17.31 -3.81
N LEU A 252 40.74 -17.59 -4.81
CA LEU A 252 40.84 -18.76 -5.70
C LEU A 252 41.71 -18.51 -6.94
N GLY A 253 42.31 -17.30 -7.09
CA GLY A 253 43.11 -16.96 -8.25
C GLY A 253 42.34 -16.85 -9.57
N ILE A 254 41.00 -16.67 -9.50
CA ILE A 254 40.16 -16.49 -10.68
C ILE A 254 40.23 -15.00 -11.05
N ALA A 255 40.64 -14.72 -12.29
CA ALA A 255 40.63 -13.36 -12.81
C ALA A 255 39.20 -12.79 -12.85
N VAL A 256 39.03 -11.57 -12.37
CA VAL A 256 37.76 -10.83 -12.38
C VAL A 256 37.62 -10.11 -13.70
#